data_f4a6635c3d001484c73bfa15458c7a13
#
_entry.id   f4a6635c3d001484c73bfa15458c7a13
#
_cell.length_a   1.000
_cell.length_b   1.000
_cell.length_c   1.000
_cell.angle_alpha   90.00
_cell.angle_beta   90.00
_cell.angle_gamma   90.00
#
_symmetry.space_group_name_H-M   'P 1'
#
loop_
_entity.id
_entity.type
_entity.pdbx_description
1 polymer ?
#
loop_
_entity_poly.entity_id
_entity_poly.type
_entity_poly.pdbx_seq_one_letter_code
_entity_poly.pdbx_strand_id
1 'polypeptide(L)'
;MRNIRIGIQVKKAKNSEGKEIFKASVPMRLVFEKDFDAEWLKNQLKRFEGKYVKLVADLKNISKRIKSTRGKGRVLLYWKFGDEAFKFIERNENGLLFLENMTRQLVRDVGVSDKMLARCRKFRLLYPSVKSVDPNRSFDSYVSTFEGGYISARRRQEREAEPKDA
;
A
#
# COMPACT_ATOMS: atom_id res chain seq x y z
N MET A 1 16.17 16.52 -19.07
CA MET A 1 15.61 15.33 -18.41
C MET A 1 14.88 14.47 -19.43
N ARG A 2 15.25 13.21 -19.60
CA ARG A 2 14.49 12.27 -20.44
C ARG A 2 13.67 11.36 -19.53
N ASN A 3 12.36 11.38 -19.68
CA ASN A 3 11.47 10.45 -18.96
C ASN A 3 11.37 9.15 -19.76
N ILE A 4 11.89 8.06 -19.25
CA ILE A 4 11.70 6.73 -19.83
C ILE A 4 10.57 6.04 -19.05
N ARG A 5 9.48 5.70 -19.75
CA ARG A 5 8.43 4.85 -19.19
C ARG A 5 8.82 3.40 -19.39
N ILE A 6 9.06 2.68 -18.30
CA ILE A 6 9.28 1.24 -18.33
C ILE A 6 8.01 0.60 -17.77
N GLY A 7 7.34 -0.18 -18.63
CA GLY A 7 6.15 -0.93 -18.21
C GLY A 7 6.57 -2.25 -17.56
N ILE A 8 6.29 -2.40 -16.29
CA ILE A 8 6.40 -3.66 -15.57
C ILE A 8 4.98 -4.27 -15.40
N GLN A 9 4.67 -5.47 -15.89
CA GLN A 9 3.37 -6.18 -15.74
C GLN A 9 3.50 -7.29 -14.70
N VAL A 10 2.51 -7.47 -13.83
CA VAL A 10 2.49 -8.64 -12.95
C VAL A 10 1.85 -9.79 -13.70
N LYS A 11 2.62 -10.80 -14.00
CA LYS A 11 2.12 -12.05 -14.60
C LYS A 11 2.31 -13.19 -13.61
N LYS A 12 1.32 -14.07 -13.52
CA LYS A 12 1.53 -15.39 -12.93
C LYS A 12 2.53 -16.14 -13.81
N ALA A 13 3.59 -16.63 -13.20
CA ALA A 13 4.57 -17.49 -13.86
C ALA A 13 4.82 -18.69 -12.95
N LYS A 14 5.28 -19.81 -13.50
CA LYS A 14 5.79 -20.92 -12.71
C LYS A 14 7.31 -20.81 -12.69
N ASN A 15 7.93 -21.06 -11.52
CA ASN A 15 9.38 -21.20 -11.44
C ASN A 15 9.82 -22.57 -11.99
N SER A 16 11.13 -22.81 -12.03
CA SER A 16 11.71 -24.09 -12.46
C SER A 16 11.23 -25.32 -11.64
N GLU A 17 10.70 -25.09 -10.44
CA GLU A 17 10.14 -26.12 -9.53
C GLU A 17 8.61 -26.26 -9.68
N GLY A 18 7.98 -25.63 -10.66
CA GLY A 18 6.53 -25.68 -10.89
C GLY A 18 5.70 -24.85 -9.91
N LYS A 19 6.30 -24.12 -8.96
CA LYS A 19 5.60 -23.25 -8.01
C LYS A 19 5.13 -21.96 -8.69
N GLU A 20 3.89 -21.55 -8.40
CA GLU A 20 3.37 -20.25 -8.86
C GLU A 20 4.19 -19.11 -8.27
N ILE A 21 4.83 -18.36 -9.16
CA ILE A 21 5.51 -17.10 -8.84
C ILE A 21 4.81 -15.95 -9.55
N PHE A 22 4.85 -14.77 -8.94
CA PHE A 22 4.34 -13.56 -9.55
C PHE A 22 5.51 -12.74 -10.10
N LYS A 23 5.51 -12.51 -11.41
CA LYS A 23 6.40 -11.52 -12.04
C LYS A 23 5.67 -10.20 -12.12
N ALA A 24 6.20 -9.18 -11.47
CA ALA A 24 5.61 -7.85 -11.47
C ALA A 24 6.22 -6.99 -12.57
N SER A 25 5.35 -6.35 -13.34
CA SER A 25 5.69 -5.34 -14.31
C SER A 25 4.85 -4.08 -14.03
N VAL A 26 5.44 -3.04 -13.53
CA VAL A 26 4.77 -1.80 -13.07
C VAL A 26 5.27 -0.63 -13.91
N PRO A 27 4.41 0.26 -14.43
CA PRO A 27 4.88 1.46 -15.10
C PRO A 27 5.71 2.31 -14.14
N MET A 28 6.96 2.53 -14.50
CA MET A 28 7.92 3.32 -13.72
C MET A 28 8.31 4.56 -14.48
N ARG A 29 8.37 5.68 -13.78
CA ARG A 29 8.94 6.91 -14.29
C ARG A 29 10.35 7.04 -13.74
N LEU A 30 11.34 7.11 -14.66
CA LEU A 30 12.72 7.33 -14.30
C LEU A 30 13.09 8.76 -14.67
N VAL A 31 13.63 9.49 -13.70
CA VAL A 31 14.21 10.81 -13.93
C VAL A 31 15.71 10.63 -14.02
N PHE A 32 16.28 10.89 -15.20
CA PHE A 32 17.72 10.78 -15.43
C PHE A 32 18.40 12.14 -15.38
N GLU A 33 19.57 12.18 -14.77
CA GLU A 33 20.64 13.10 -15.13
C GLU A 33 21.47 12.47 -16.26
N LYS A 34 22.18 13.31 -17.04
CA LYS A 34 22.71 12.97 -18.36
C LYS A 34 23.71 11.81 -18.46
N ASP A 35 24.25 11.31 -17.33
CA ASP A 35 25.38 10.37 -17.29
C ASP A 35 25.06 9.05 -16.58
N PHE A 36 23.87 8.52 -16.76
CA PHE A 36 23.48 7.26 -16.11
C PHE A 36 24.04 6.03 -16.81
N ASP A 37 24.72 5.17 -16.04
CA ASP A 37 25.11 3.84 -16.45
C ASP A 37 23.87 2.94 -16.62
N ALA A 38 23.67 2.45 -17.86
CA ALA A 38 22.54 1.61 -18.22
C ALA A 38 22.54 0.27 -17.46
N GLU A 39 23.70 -0.26 -17.11
CA GLU A 39 23.84 -1.50 -16.36
C GLU A 39 23.46 -1.30 -14.89
N TRP A 40 23.91 -0.23 -14.28
CA TRP A 40 23.47 0.17 -12.95
C TRP A 40 21.94 0.29 -12.86
N LEU A 41 21.34 0.99 -13.84
CA LEU A 41 19.88 1.16 -13.90
C LEU A 41 19.16 -0.18 -14.00
N LYS A 42 19.61 -1.07 -14.88
CA LYS A 42 19.06 -2.42 -15.04
C LYS A 42 19.11 -3.20 -13.71
N ASN A 43 20.21 -3.09 -12.99
CA ASN A 43 20.37 -3.72 -11.68
C ASN A 43 19.44 -3.13 -10.63
N GLN A 44 19.23 -1.79 -10.60
CA GLN A 44 18.28 -1.14 -9.70
C GLN A 44 16.83 -1.57 -9.99
N LEU A 45 16.45 -1.62 -11.27
CA LEU A 45 15.15 -2.11 -11.69
C LEU A 45 14.89 -3.54 -11.26
N LYS A 46 15.86 -4.42 -11.45
CA LYS A 46 15.78 -5.83 -11.02
C LYS A 46 15.63 -5.96 -9.50
N ARG A 47 16.37 -5.16 -8.74
CA ARG A 47 16.26 -5.11 -7.26
C ARG A 47 14.89 -4.58 -6.82
N PHE A 48 14.40 -3.55 -7.49
CA PHE A 48 13.08 -2.99 -7.21
C PHE A 48 11.98 -4.02 -7.50
N GLU A 49 12.03 -4.67 -8.67
CA GLU A 49 11.10 -5.73 -9.05
C GLU A 49 11.05 -6.84 -7.98
N GLY A 50 12.20 -7.31 -7.54
CA GLY A 50 12.29 -8.34 -6.49
C GLY A 50 11.63 -7.89 -5.18
N LYS A 51 11.87 -6.65 -4.75
CA LYS A 51 11.24 -6.07 -3.54
C LYS A 51 9.73 -5.93 -3.70
N TYR A 52 9.26 -5.50 -4.86
CA TYR A 52 7.83 -5.34 -5.14
C TYR A 52 7.09 -6.69 -5.17
N VAL A 53 7.66 -7.69 -5.86
CA VAL A 53 7.10 -9.05 -5.90
C VAL A 53 6.97 -9.63 -4.50
N LYS A 54 8.01 -9.47 -3.68
CA LYS A 54 7.99 -9.89 -2.28
C LYS A 54 6.89 -9.18 -1.49
N LEU A 55 6.79 -7.86 -1.61
CA LEU A 55 5.74 -7.08 -0.95
C LEU A 55 4.34 -7.58 -1.31
N VAL A 56 4.07 -7.78 -2.61
CA VAL A 56 2.76 -8.27 -3.08
C VAL A 56 2.45 -9.64 -2.49
N ALA A 57 3.43 -10.54 -2.43
CA ALA A 57 3.28 -11.87 -1.83
C ALA A 57 2.99 -11.77 -0.32
N ASP A 58 3.73 -10.95 0.41
CA ASP A 58 3.56 -10.73 1.85
C ASP A 58 2.17 -10.12 2.16
N LEU A 59 1.76 -9.10 1.41
CA LEU A 59 0.45 -8.47 1.59
C LEU A 59 -0.71 -9.43 1.24
N LYS A 60 -0.56 -10.26 0.21
CA LYS A 60 -1.55 -11.33 -0.10
C LYS A 60 -1.66 -12.34 1.04
N ASN A 61 -0.54 -12.75 1.61
CA ASN A 61 -0.51 -13.64 2.76
C ASN A 61 -1.21 -13.03 3.98
N ILE A 62 -0.88 -11.78 4.31
CA ILE A 62 -1.53 -11.06 5.42
C ILE A 62 -3.02 -10.92 5.15
N SER A 63 -3.43 -10.57 3.93
CA SER A 63 -4.84 -10.43 3.54
C SER A 63 -5.61 -11.76 3.71
N LYS A 64 -5.03 -12.89 3.30
CA LYS A 64 -5.61 -14.22 3.55
C LYS A 64 -5.79 -14.49 5.05
N ARG A 65 -4.77 -14.19 5.85
CA ARG A 65 -4.81 -14.35 7.31
C ARG A 65 -5.86 -13.46 7.96
N ILE A 66 -6.04 -12.21 7.49
CA ILE A 66 -7.11 -11.32 7.95
C ILE A 66 -8.48 -11.97 7.73
N LYS A 67 -8.69 -12.63 6.59
CA LYS A 67 -9.96 -13.30 6.26
C LYS A 67 -10.20 -14.55 7.11
N SER A 68 -9.17 -15.32 7.42
CA SER A 68 -9.26 -16.57 8.19
C SER A 68 -9.22 -16.37 9.70
N THR A 69 -8.61 -15.29 10.20
CA THR A 69 -8.49 -15.02 11.64
C THR A 69 -9.77 -14.38 12.17
N ARG A 70 -10.33 -14.94 13.22
CA ARG A 70 -11.47 -14.39 13.97
C ARG A 70 -11.02 -13.98 15.39
N GLY A 71 -11.66 -12.95 15.93
CA GLY A 71 -11.43 -12.52 17.32
C GLY A 71 -10.13 -11.75 17.54
N LYS A 72 -9.53 -11.99 18.73
CA LYS A 72 -8.36 -11.27 19.23
C LYS A 72 -7.16 -11.36 18.28
N GLY A 73 -6.42 -10.26 18.15
CA GLY A 73 -5.21 -10.22 17.33
C GLY A 73 -5.42 -9.98 15.84
N ARG A 74 -6.64 -10.08 15.30
CA ARG A 74 -6.92 -9.76 13.89
C ARG A 74 -6.53 -8.33 13.55
N VAL A 75 -6.70 -7.40 14.47
CA VAL A 75 -6.33 -5.98 14.31
C VAL A 75 -4.82 -5.81 14.07
N LEU A 76 -3.98 -6.65 14.68
CA LEU A 76 -2.53 -6.62 14.46
C LEU A 76 -2.15 -7.00 13.02
N LEU A 77 -2.95 -7.82 12.35
CA LEU A 77 -2.76 -8.14 10.93
C LEU A 77 -3.07 -6.94 10.02
N TYR A 78 -4.11 -6.14 10.35
CA TYR A 78 -4.38 -4.89 9.64
C TYR A 78 -3.26 -3.88 9.84
N TRP A 79 -2.74 -3.79 11.07
CA TRP A 79 -1.59 -2.94 11.37
C TRP A 79 -0.37 -3.38 10.56
N LYS A 80 -0.03 -4.67 10.58
CA LYS A 80 1.09 -5.23 9.81
C LYS A 80 0.93 -5.01 8.30
N PHE A 81 -0.27 -5.18 7.77
CA PHE A 81 -0.58 -4.90 6.37
C PHE A 81 -0.27 -3.43 6.04
N GLY A 82 -0.71 -2.51 6.88
CA GLY A 82 -0.44 -1.07 6.75
C GLY A 82 1.05 -0.74 6.85
N ASP A 83 1.77 -1.37 7.77
CA ASP A 83 3.20 -1.15 8.01
C ASP A 83 4.07 -1.58 6.81
N GLU A 84 3.83 -2.77 6.26
CA GLU A 84 4.54 -3.25 5.07
C GLU A 84 4.28 -2.35 3.85
N ALA A 85 3.01 -2.00 3.60
CA ALA A 85 2.65 -1.12 2.50
C ALA A 85 3.24 0.30 2.69
N PHE A 86 3.15 0.86 3.89
CA PHE A 86 3.66 2.18 4.24
C PHE A 86 5.17 2.27 4.04
N LYS A 87 5.94 1.35 4.61
CA LYS A 87 7.40 1.31 4.49
C LYS A 87 7.86 1.22 3.03
N PHE A 88 7.17 0.44 2.22
CA PHE A 88 7.52 0.32 0.81
C PHE A 88 7.22 1.60 0.05
N ILE A 89 6.06 2.21 0.26
CA ILE A 89 5.63 3.44 -0.41
C ILE A 89 6.58 4.58 -0.04
N GLU A 90 6.84 4.83 1.25
CA GLU A 90 7.75 5.91 1.68
C GLU A 90 9.17 5.76 1.13
N ARG A 91 9.72 4.55 1.15
CA ARG A 91 11.07 4.30 0.61
C ARG A 91 11.18 4.58 -0.87
N ASN A 92 10.08 4.49 -1.61
CA ASN A 92 10.08 4.68 -3.05
C ASN A 92 9.63 6.10 -3.45
N GLU A 93 8.81 6.79 -2.65
CA GLU A 93 8.48 8.20 -2.87
C GLU A 93 9.72 9.10 -2.76
N ASN A 94 10.68 8.74 -1.90
CA ASN A 94 11.95 9.44 -1.70
C ASN A 94 13.12 8.85 -2.50
N GLY A 95 12.87 7.88 -3.36
CA GLY A 95 13.90 7.18 -4.15
C GLY A 95 14.04 7.74 -5.56
N LEU A 96 15.15 7.34 -6.23
CA LEU A 96 15.39 7.64 -7.65
C LEU A 96 14.40 6.97 -8.60
N LEU A 97 13.63 5.99 -8.11
CA LEU A 97 12.67 5.21 -8.87
C LEU A 97 11.26 5.53 -8.38
N PHE A 98 10.48 6.22 -9.24
CA PHE A 98 9.09 6.55 -8.96
C PHE A 98 8.14 5.58 -9.66
N LEU A 99 7.19 5.03 -8.89
CA LEU A 99 6.07 4.28 -9.43
C LEU A 99 4.89 5.21 -9.68
N GLU A 100 4.57 5.45 -10.95
CA GLU A 100 3.30 6.12 -11.26
C GLU A 100 2.13 5.26 -10.77
N ASN A 101 1.23 5.88 -10.00
CA ASN A 101 0.04 5.21 -9.46
C ASN A 101 0.34 3.96 -8.59
N MET A 102 1.44 3.96 -7.85
CA MET A 102 1.88 2.82 -7.03
C MET A 102 0.77 2.26 -6.13
N THR A 103 0.00 3.12 -5.47
CA THR A 103 -1.12 2.71 -4.60
C THR A 103 -2.16 1.92 -5.39
N ARG A 104 -2.58 2.44 -6.55
CA ARG A 104 -3.57 1.79 -7.42
C ARG A 104 -3.07 0.47 -7.97
N GLN A 105 -1.80 0.42 -8.36
CA GLN A 105 -1.17 -0.79 -8.85
C GLN A 105 -1.09 -1.85 -7.75
N LEU A 106 -0.67 -1.46 -6.54
CA LEU A 106 -0.57 -2.34 -5.39
C LEU A 106 -1.93 -2.94 -4.99
N VAL A 107 -2.98 -2.12 -4.97
CA VAL A 107 -4.36 -2.56 -4.72
C VAL A 107 -4.77 -3.65 -5.71
N ARG A 108 -4.54 -3.42 -7.01
CA ARG A 108 -4.87 -4.39 -8.06
C ARG A 108 -4.08 -5.68 -7.92
N ASP A 109 -2.78 -5.58 -7.68
CA ASP A 109 -1.89 -6.75 -7.63
C ASP A 109 -2.09 -7.59 -6.37
N VAL A 110 -2.40 -6.95 -5.25
CA VAL A 110 -2.73 -7.64 -3.98
C VAL A 110 -4.16 -8.19 -3.98
N GLY A 111 -5.08 -7.57 -4.72
CA GLY A 111 -6.49 -7.94 -4.77
C GLY A 111 -7.26 -7.49 -3.53
N VAL A 112 -7.00 -6.24 -3.08
CA VAL A 112 -7.72 -5.59 -1.98
C VAL A 112 -8.39 -4.31 -2.49
N SER A 113 -9.29 -3.70 -1.69
CA SER A 113 -9.89 -2.42 -2.06
C SER A 113 -8.96 -1.24 -1.72
N ASP A 114 -9.08 -0.13 -2.48
CA ASP A 114 -8.39 1.13 -2.19
C ASP A 114 -8.69 1.59 -0.75
N LYS A 115 -9.94 1.45 -0.32
CA LYS A 115 -10.39 1.79 1.02
C LYS A 115 -9.67 0.98 2.10
N MET A 116 -9.46 -0.32 1.88
CA MET A 116 -8.72 -1.17 2.82
C MET A 116 -7.26 -0.71 2.93
N LEU A 117 -6.58 -0.51 1.82
CA LEU A 117 -5.19 -0.07 1.81
C LEU A 117 -5.03 1.31 2.48
N ALA A 118 -5.91 2.27 2.14
CA ALA A 118 -5.89 3.61 2.73
C ALA A 118 -6.11 3.57 4.24
N ARG A 119 -7.09 2.79 4.73
CA ARG A 119 -7.37 2.62 6.16
C ARG A 119 -6.21 1.98 6.90
N CYS A 120 -5.61 0.94 6.35
CA CYS A 120 -4.45 0.28 6.98
C CYS A 120 -3.23 1.22 7.05
N ARG A 121 -2.96 2.00 5.99
CA ARG A 121 -1.88 3.01 6.00
C ARG A 121 -2.14 4.11 7.04
N LYS A 122 -3.36 4.65 7.09
CA LYS A 122 -3.75 5.65 8.08
C LYS A 122 -3.65 5.10 9.50
N PHE A 123 -4.07 3.85 9.70
CA PHE A 123 -3.94 3.16 10.99
C PHE A 123 -2.48 3.07 11.43
N ARG A 124 -1.57 2.67 10.53
CA ARG A 124 -0.13 2.63 10.79
C ARG A 124 0.45 4.01 11.11
N LEU A 125 0.00 5.07 10.42
CA LEU A 125 0.44 6.45 10.68
C LEU A 125 0.04 6.92 12.08
N LEU A 126 -1.20 6.65 12.50
CA LEU A 126 -1.72 7.07 13.79
C LEU A 126 -1.18 6.23 14.95
N TYR A 127 -0.82 4.98 14.69
CA TYR A 127 -0.25 4.04 15.67
C TYR A 127 1.13 3.57 15.18
N PRO A 128 2.19 4.37 15.34
CA PRO A 128 3.52 4.09 14.78
C PRO A 128 4.17 2.81 15.33
N SER A 129 3.76 2.34 16.49
CA SER A 129 4.25 1.12 17.11
C SER A 129 3.13 0.10 17.24
N VAL A 130 3.41 -1.17 16.92
CA VAL A 130 2.48 -2.27 17.17
C VAL A 130 2.12 -2.41 18.66
N LYS A 131 3.00 -1.97 19.55
CA LYS A 131 2.79 -2.00 21.00
C LYS A 131 1.68 -1.04 21.48
N SER A 132 1.37 -0.02 20.67
CA SER A 132 0.26 0.93 20.95
C SER A 132 -1.09 0.44 20.45
N VAL A 133 -1.15 -0.75 19.84
CA VAL A 133 -2.38 -1.34 19.32
C VAL A 133 -2.91 -2.37 20.32
N ASP A 134 -4.10 -2.12 20.87
CA ASP A 134 -4.78 -3.11 21.72
C ASP A 134 -5.30 -4.28 20.86
N PRO A 135 -4.79 -5.50 21.08
CA PRO A 135 -5.18 -6.67 20.28
C PRO A 135 -6.64 -7.11 20.52
N ASN A 136 -7.28 -6.63 21.60
CA ASN A 136 -8.68 -6.95 21.93
C ASN A 136 -9.67 -6.01 21.23
N ARG A 137 -9.20 -4.85 20.76
CA ARG A 137 -10.02 -3.87 20.05
C ARG A 137 -10.14 -4.23 18.57
N SER A 138 -11.34 -4.09 17.99
CA SER A 138 -11.54 -4.38 16.56
C SER A 138 -10.92 -3.30 15.67
N PHE A 139 -10.54 -3.69 14.44
CA PHE A 139 -10.05 -2.73 13.43
C PHE A 139 -11.11 -1.68 13.09
N ASP A 140 -12.37 -2.07 12.98
CA ASP A 140 -13.48 -1.13 12.69
C ASP A 140 -13.67 -0.11 13.80
N SER A 141 -13.43 -0.48 15.05
CA SER A 141 -13.43 0.47 16.18
C SER A 141 -12.31 1.52 16.07
N TYR A 142 -11.12 1.13 15.60
CA TYR A 142 -10.06 2.09 15.29
C TYR A 142 -10.42 2.97 14.09
N VAL A 143 -10.97 2.37 13.02
CA VAL A 143 -11.41 3.10 11.83
C VAL A 143 -12.47 4.14 12.19
N SER A 144 -13.46 3.81 13.00
CA SER A 144 -14.50 4.76 13.42
C SER A 144 -13.93 5.95 14.21
N THR A 145 -12.87 5.75 14.99
CA THR A 145 -12.19 6.83 15.72
C THR A 145 -11.58 7.86 14.78
N PHE A 146 -10.93 7.45 13.70
CA PHE A 146 -10.26 8.38 12.79
C PHE A 146 -11.10 8.76 11.54
N GLU A 147 -12.14 8.00 11.18
CA GLU A 147 -13.12 8.38 10.16
C GLU A 147 -14.31 9.15 10.76
N GLY A 148 -14.68 8.86 12.02
CA GLY A 148 -15.76 9.54 12.71
C GLY A 148 -15.54 11.03 12.88
N GLY A 149 -14.30 11.48 13.10
CA GLY A 149 -13.93 12.89 13.08
C GLY A 149 -14.18 13.57 11.73
N TYR A 150 -13.92 12.89 10.64
CA TYR A 150 -14.19 13.40 9.29
C TYR A 150 -15.69 13.49 8.97
N ILE A 151 -16.47 12.47 9.35
CA ILE A 151 -17.92 12.44 9.15
C ILE A 151 -18.58 13.53 10.02
N SER A 152 -18.11 13.73 11.25
CA SER A 152 -18.61 14.79 12.14
C SER A 152 -18.29 16.18 11.60
N ALA A 153 -17.07 16.41 11.08
CA ALA A 153 -16.68 17.66 10.48
C ALA A 153 -17.50 17.96 9.19
N ARG A 154 -17.70 16.97 8.34
CA ARG A 154 -18.51 17.10 7.12
C ARG A 154 -19.97 17.40 7.43
N ARG A 155 -20.59 16.69 8.40
CA ARG A 155 -21.97 16.97 8.84
C ARG A 155 -22.12 18.36 9.46
N ARG A 156 -21.07 18.86 10.12
CA ARG A 156 -21.06 20.20 10.67
C ARG A 156 -21.02 21.25 9.56
N GLN A 157 -20.18 21.07 8.54
CA GLN A 157 -20.12 21.92 7.37
C GLN A 157 -21.43 21.89 6.56
N GLU A 158 -22.05 20.72 6.39
CA GLU A 158 -23.33 20.57 5.71
C GLU A 158 -24.47 21.31 6.46
N ARG A 159 -24.48 21.27 7.80
CA ARG A 159 -25.44 22.03 8.63
C ARG A 159 -25.19 23.54 8.64
N GLU A 160 -23.93 23.95 8.54
CA GLU A 160 -23.57 25.37 8.49
C GLU A 160 -23.80 25.97 7.09
N ALA A 161 -23.87 25.13 6.06
CA ALA A 161 -24.15 25.53 4.68
C ALA A 161 -25.66 25.52 4.34
N GLU A 162 -26.53 24.94 5.17
CA GLU A 162 -27.98 25.05 4.99
C GLU A 162 -28.40 26.50 5.24
N PRO A 163 -29.03 27.19 4.23
CA PRO A 163 -29.53 28.52 4.44
C PRO A 163 -30.58 28.47 5.57
N LYS A 164 -30.37 29.30 6.57
CA LYS A 164 -31.38 29.56 7.60
C LYS A 164 -32.45 30.42 6.96
N ASP A 165 -33.35 29.77 6.22
CA ASP A 165 -34.55 30.44 5.80
C ASP A 165 -35.42 30.75 7.01
N ALA A 166 -35.54 32.03 7.26
CA ALA A 166 -36.43 32.62 8.25
C ALA A 166 -37.87 32.58 7.72
#